data_c99bf842abab7984f40729312ec1bb1c
#
_entry.id   c99bf842abab7984f40729312ec1bb1c
#
_cell.length_a   1.000
_cell.length_b   1.000
_cell.length_c   1.000
_cell.angle_alpha   90.00
_cell.angle_beta   90.00
_cell.angle_gamma   90.00
#
_symmetry.space_group_name_H-M   'P 1'
#
loop_
_entity.id
_entity.type
_entity.pdbx_description
1 polymer ?
#
loop_
_entity_poly.entity_id
_entity_poly.type
_entity_poly.pdbx_seq_one_letter_code
_entity_poly.pdbx_strand_id
1 'polypeptide(L)'
;MPTLTAPPAVATPATGQWTATIAADRAYFEENAIEGVEFPAEAQERTVTLPAPQVRIGRRSTSKGTNPEIDLADTDPGVSHSHALLTLSVDGVWLVSDLGSTNGTYLNGEQQPLGAGHTRQLKGGDQVHVGAWTTITLHAP
;
A
#
# COMPACT_ATOMS: atom_id res chain seq x y z
N MET A 1 27.91 -12.85 19.77
CA MET A 1 27.54 -12.89 19.33
C MET A 1 27.14 -13.08 19.20
N PRO A 2 27.14 -12.94 19.05
CA PRO A 2 26.71 -13.06 18.43
C PRO A 2 26.26 -13.13 17.96
N THR A 3 26.19 -13.05 17.75
CA THR A 3 25.82 -13.13 17.02
C THR A 3 25.25 -13.30 16.61
N LEU A 4 25.12 -13.21 16.43
CA LEU A 4 24.63 -13.25 15.79
C LEU A 4 24.20 -13.48 15.25
N THR A 5 24.02 -13.49 15.12
CA THR A 5 23.55 -13.71 14.42
C THR A 5 22.95 -13.63 13.87
N ALA A 6 22.82 -13.48 13.57
CA ALA A 6 22.28 -13.32 12.82
C ALA A 6 21.80 -13.33 12.31
N PRO A 7 21.45 -13.12 11.98
CA PRO A 7 20.87 -13.08 11.20
C PRO A 7 20.67 -12.89 10.56
N PRO A 8 20.65 -12.79 10.24
CA PRO A 8 20.44 -12.38 9.39
C PRO A 8 20.03 -11.96 8.86
N ALA A 9 20.01 -11.95 8.65
CA ALA A 9 19.68 -11.36 8.15
C ALA A 9 19.19 -10.98 7.85
N VAL A 10 19.02 -10.95 7.90
CA VAL A 10 18.43 -10.42 7.60
C VAL A 10 18.34 -9.81 7.34
N ALA A 11 18.34 -10.32 7.15
CA ALA A 11 18.41 -9.42 6.71
C ALA A 11 18.08 -8.35 7.05
N THR A 12 18.65 -8.20 7.70
CA THR A 12 18.21 -7.06 8.09
C THR A 12 18.30 -6.16 7.09
N PRO A 13 17.27 -5.74 6.79
CA PRO A 13 17.28 -4.75 5.87
C PRO A 13 18.21 -3.74 6.29
N ALA A 14 18.88 -3.27 5.39
CA ALA A 14 19.61 -2.13 5.62
C ALA A 14 18.79 -1.18 6.40
N THR A 15 19.40 -0.49 7.26
CA THR A 15 18.76 0.49 8.06
C THR A 15 17.87 1.36 7.24
N GLY A 16 16.70 1.58 7.68
CA GLY A 16 15.73 2.41 6.98
C GLY A 16 14.87 1.68 5.98
N GLN A 17 15.04 0.38 5.89
CA GLN A 17 14.26 -0.41 4.94
C GLN A 17 12.89 -0.74 5.53
N TRP A 18 11.86 -0.24 4.89
CA TRP A 18 10.49 -0.50 5.30
C TRP A 18 9.89 -1.61 4.45
N THR A 19 8.92 -2.31 5.00
CA THR A 19 8.15 -3.31 4.26
C THR A 19 6.68 -3.00 4.36
N ALA A 20 5.89 -3.66 3.52
CA ALA A 20 4.44 -3.50 3.53
C ALA A 20 3.78 -4.85 3.30
N THR A 21 2.73 -5.12 4.06
CA THR A 21 1.90 -6.30 3.88
C THR A 21 0.65 -5.89 3.12
N ILE A 22 0.38 -6.56 2.01
CA ILE A 22 -0.74 -6.27 1.14
C ILE A 22 -1.74 -7.40 1.26
N ALA A 23 -2.96 -7.10 1.68
CA ALA A 23 -3.96 -8.13 1.95
C ALA A 23 -5.34 -7.64 1.58
N ALA A 24 -6.24 -8.58 1.29
CA ALA A 24 -7.65 -8.27 1.13
C ALA A 24 -8.28 -8.13 2.51
N ASP A 25 -9.06 -7.08 2.70
CA ASP A 25 -9.60 -6.69 4.00
C ASP A 25 -11.13 -6.65 3.90
N ARG A 26 -11.78 -7.64 4.52
CA ARG A 26 -13.23 -7.74 4.43
C ARG A 26 -13.92 -6.57 5.11
N ALA A 27 -13.40 -6.09 6.21
CA ALA A 27 -14.03 -4.97 6.91
C ALA A 27 -14.03 -3.73 6.04
N TYR A 28 -12.93 -3.45 5.38
CA TYR A 28 -12.85 -2.33 4.46
C TYR A 28 -13.78 -2.54 3.27
N PHE A 29 -13.83 -3.77 2.73
CA PHE A 29 -14.71 -4.09 1.62
C PHE A 29 -16.17 -3.80 1.98
N GLU A 30 -16.60 -4.19 3.16
CA GLU A 30 -17.98 -4.00 3.57
C GLU A 30 -18.31 -2.53 3.82
N GLU A 31 -17.38 -1.79 4.40
CA GLU A 31 -17.58 -0.36 4.62
C GLU A 31 -17.61 0.42 3.32
N ASN A 32 -16.78 0.01 2.37
CA ASN A 32 -16.65 0.71 1.10
C ASN A 32 -17.86 0.46 0.18
N ALA A 33 -18.46 -0.70 0.27
CA ALA A 33 -19.71 -1.06 -0.38
C ALA A 33 -19.76 -0.73 -1.87
N ILE A 34 -18.69 -1.07 -2.59
CA ILE A 34 -18.67 -0.86 -4.04
C ILE A 34 -19.53 -1.92 -4.71
N GLU A 35 -20.51 -1.48 -5.51
CA GLU A 35 -21.39 -2.38 -6.19
C GLU A 35 -20.70 -3.06 -7.34
N GLY A 36 -21.11 -4.29 -7.62
CA GLY A 36 -20.62 -5.01 -8.77
C GLY A 36 -19.33 -5.76 -8.57
N VAL A 37 -18.77 -5.74 -7.36
CA VAL A 37 -17.55 -6.48 -7.06
C VAL A 37 -17.81 -7.44 -5.90
N GLU A 38 -17.15 -8.60 -5.95
CA GLU A 38 -17.27 -9.61 -4.91
C GLU A 38 -15.94 -9.79 -4.23
N PHE A 39 -15.99 -9.94 -2.92
CA PHE A 39 -14.76 -10.18 -2.14
C PHE A 39 -14.14 -11.50 -2.59
N PRO A 40 -12.82 -11.55 -2.77
CA PRO A 40 -12.18 -12.76 -3.28
C PRO A 40 -12.36 -13.93 -2.34
N ALA A 41 -12.68 -15.09 -2.91
CA ALA A 41 -12.87 -16.31 -2.14
C ALA A 41 -11.58 -16.77 -1.49
N GLU A 42 -10.46 -16.54 -2.19
CA GLU A 42 -9.14 -16.90 -1.69
C GLU A 42 -8.29 -15.66 -1.63
N ALA A 43 -8.44 -14.93 -0.55
CA ALA A 43 -7.64 -13.73 -0.34
C ALA A 43 -6.23 -14.13 0.05
N GLN A 44 -5.25 -13.58 -0.62
CA GLN A 44 -3.85 -13.86 -0.34
C GLN A 44 -3.17 -12.63 0.21
N GLU A 45 -2.21 -12.89 1.08
CA GLU A 45 -1.45 -11.84 1.73
C GLU A 45 -0.01 -11.94 1.25
N ARG A 46 0.60 -10.80 0.96
CA ARG A 46 2.02 -10.80 0.58
C ARG A 46 2.71 -9.61 1.23
N THR A 47 4.00 -9.77 1.47
CA THR A 47 4.82 -8.71 2.04
C THR A 47 5.89 -8.33 1.04
N VAL A 48 6.07 -7.04 0.83
CA VAL A 48 7.07 -6.54 -0.11
C VAL A 48 7.94 -5.52 0.61
N THR A 49 9.18 -5.38 0.13
CA THR A 49 10.06 -4.31 0.59
C THR A 49 9.73 -3.07 -0.21
N LEU A 50 9.67 -1.92 0.46
CA LEU A 50 9.35 -0.66 -0.21
C LEU A 50 10.60 -0.07 -0.85
N PRO A 51 10.67 0.01 -2.18
CA PRO A 51 11.83 0.60 -2.83
C PRO A 51 11.80 2.12 -2.71
N ALA A 52 12.88 2.68 -2.19
CA ALA A 52 12.99 4.13 -2.07
C ALA A 52 13.35 4.71 -3.42
N PRO A 53 13.02 5.96 -3.68
CA PRO A 53 12.31 6.88 -2.80
C PRO A 53 10.82 6.94 -3.05
N GLN A 54 10.28 6.20 -4.02
CA GLN A 54 8.87 6.28 -4.37
C GLN A 54 8.31 4.92 -4.67
N VAL A 55 7.07 4.70 -4.24
CA VAL A 55 6.31 3.49 -4.56
C VAL A 55 4.95 3.92 -5.06
N ARG A 56 4.64 3.60 -6.31
CA ARG A 56 3.33 3.87 -6.85
C ARG A 56 2.42 2.68 -6.60
N ILE A 57 1.20 2.97 -6.14
CA ILE A 57 0.18 1.96 -5.91
C ILE A 57 -0.85 2.12 -7.02
N GLY A 58 -1.14 1.04 -7.75
CA GLY A 58 -2.09 1.12 -8.83
C GLY A 58 -2.22 -0.17 -9.60
N ARG A 59 -2.59 -0.07 -10.87
CA ARG A 59 -2.73 -1.23 -11.75
C ARG A 59 -1.91 -1.01 -13.01
N ARG A 60 -1.15 -2.01 -13.40
CA ARG A 60 -0.35 -1.90 -14.63
C ARG A 60 -1.26 -1.75 -15.84
N SER A 61 -0.82 -1.00 -16.81
CA SER A 61 -1.56 -0.82 -18.06
C SER A 61 -0.58 -0.50 -19.17
N THR A 62 -0.55 -1.36 -20.19
CA THR A 62 0.31 -1.10 -21.34
C THR A 62 -0.19 0.09 -22.13
N SER A 63 -1.49 0.25 -22.26
CA SER A 63 -2.05 1.36 -23.04
C SER A 63 -1.80 2.71 -22.38
N LYS A 64 -1.76 2.76 -21.03
CA LYS A 64 -1.52 4.00 -20.31
C LYS A 64 -0.07 4.16 -19.88
N GLY A 65 0.75 3.14 -20.10
CA GLY A 65 2.16 3.18 -19.73
C GLY A 65 2.41 3.15 -18.23
N THR A 66 1.49 2.61 -17.43
CA THR A 66 1.66 2.57 -15.99
C THR A 66 2.26 1.23 -15.57
N ASN A 67 3.18 1.30 -14.61
CA ASN A 67 3.86 0.11 -14.08
C ASN A 67 4.17 0.34 -12.60
N PRO A 68 3.16 0.28 -11.75
CA PRO A 68 3.36 0.60 -10.33
C PRO A 68 4.17 -0.47 -9.61
N GLU A 69 4.92 -0.06 -8.60
CA GLU A 69 5.68 -0.99 -7.78
C GLU A 69 4.77 -1.90 -6.99
N ILE A 70 3.64 -1.37 -6.51
CA ILE A 70 2.61 -2.21 -5.91
C ILE A 70 1.49 -2.29 -6.95
N ASP A 71 1.49 -3.40 -7.68
CA ASP A 71 0.59 -3.62 -8.82
C ASP A 71 -0.57 -4.49 -8.36
N LEU A 72 -1.77 -3.96 -8.39
CA LEU A 72 -2.97 -4.64 -7.94
C LEU A 72 -3.90 -5.01 -9.09
N ALA A 73 -3.35 -5.06 -10.32
CA ALA A 73 -4.17 -5.33 -11.50
C ALA A 73 -4.88 -6.66 -11.43
N ASP A 74 -4.24 -7.67 -10.85
CA ASP A 74 -4.78 -9.03 -10.81
C ASP A 74 -5.56 -9.31 -9.53
N THR A 75 -5.58 -8.38 -8.58
CA THR A 75 -6.12 -8.68 -7.25
C THR A 75 -7.24 -7.75 -6.81
N ASP A 76 -7.35 -6.54 -7.36
CA ASP A 76 -8.37 -5.60 -6.90
C ASP A 76 -8.86 -4.72 -8.03
N PRO A 77 -10.09 -4.96 -8.53
CA PRO A 77 -10.61 -4.18 -9.66
C PRO A 77 -10.98 -2.74 -9.30
N GLY A 78 -11.06 -2.42 -8.01
CA GLY A 78 -11.42 -1.07 -7.59
C GLY A 78 -10.25 -0.11 -7.50
N VAL A 79 -9.03 -0.58 -7.75
CA VAL A 79 -7.84 0.27 -7.70
C VAL A 79 -7.68 0.98 -9.03
N SER A 80 -7.42 2.29 -8.98
CA SER A 80 -7.17 3.08 -10.20
C SER A 80 -5.78 2.76 -10.74
N HIS A 81 -5.56 3.04 -12.03
CA HIS A 81 -4.24 2.79 -12.63
C HIS A 81 -3.14 3.56 -11.92
N SER A 82 -3.42 4.81 -11.55
CA SER A 82 -2.52 5.58 -10.69
C SER A 82 -3.35 5.98 -9.47
N HIS A 83 -3.27 5.16 -8.42
CA HIS A 83 -4.18 5.31 -7.28
C HIS A 83 -3.56 6.15 -6.17
N ALA A 84 -2.37 5.80 -5.73
CA ALA A 84 -1.72 6.51 -4.63
C ALA A 84 -0.21 6.43 -4.80
N LEU A 85 0.49 7.30 -4.10
CA LEU A 85 1.94 7.36 -4.17
C LEU A 85 2.50 7.41 -2.76
N LEU A 86 3.45 6.51 -2.50
CA LEU A 86 4.24 6.55 -1.27
C LEU A 86 5.57 7.20 -1.60
N THR A 87 5.99 8.15 -0.77
CA THR A 87 7.24 8.88 -0.99
C THR A 87 8.05 8.89 0.29
N LEU A 88 9.34 8.58 0.18
CA LEU A 88 10.24 8.62 1.32
C LEU A 88 10.85 10.01 1.43
N SER A 89 10.66 10.67 2.56
CA SER A 89 11.22 12.00 2.77
C SER A 89 12.69 11.91 3.17
N VAL A 90 13.36 13.04 3.15
CA VAL A 90 14.77 13.09 3.55
C VAL A 90 14.96 12.72 5.01
N ASP A 91 13.91 12.84 5.83
CA ASP A 91 13.96 12.47 7.24
C ASP A 91 13.74 10.98 7.47
N GLY A 92 13.54 10.20 6.41
CA GLY A 92 13.29 8.77 6.54
C GLY A 92 11.84 8.43 6.86
N VAL A 93 10.92 9.36 6.63
CA VAL A 93 9.50 9.17 6.91
C VAL A 93 8.78 8.94 5.60
N TRP A 94 7.94 7.91 5.56
CA TRP A 94 7.10 7.66 4.39
C TRP A 94 5.86 8.53 4.44
N LEU A 95 5.47 9.04 3.27
CA LEU A 95 4.29 9.87 3.09
C LEU A 95 3.40 9.21 2.05
N VAL A 96 2.09 9.39 2.18
CA VAL A 96 1.14 8.87 1.20
C VAL A 96 0.32 10.02 0.62
N SER A 97 0.10 9.97 -0.69
CA SER A 97 -0.74 10.93 -1.41
C SER A 97 -1.72 10.17 -2.29
N ASP A 98 -2.94 10.69 -2.42
CA ASP A 98 -3.89 10.16 -3.39
C ASP A 98 -3.66 10.84 -4.73
N LEU A 99 -3.67 10.07 -5.81
CA LEU A 99 -3.38 10.58 -7.14
C LEU A 99 -4.64 10.86 -7.95
N GLY A 100 -5.77 11.10 -7.27
CA GLY A 100 -7.04 11.32 -7.94
C GLY A 100 -7.77 10.03 -8.21
N SER A 101 -7.70 9.09 -7.27
CA SER A 101 -8.30 7.78 -7.44
C SER A 101 -9.81 7.85 -7.50
N THR A 102 -10.42 6.88 -8.19
CA THR A 102 -11.87 6.79 -8.30
C THR A 102 -12.53 6.45 -6.97
N ASN A 103 -11.96 5.52 -6.24
CA ASN A 103 -12.60 5.02 -5.00
C ASN A 103 -11.96 5.55 -3.73
N GLY A 104 -10.95 6.42 -3.84
CA GLY A 104 -10.35 7.06 -2.68
C GLY A 104 -9.25 6.25 -2.03
N THR A 105 -8.45 6.92 -1.21
CA THR A 105 -7.41 6.31 -0.39
C THR A 105 -7.75 6.65 1.05
N TYR A 106 -7.88 5.63 1.90
CA TYR A 106 -8.27 5.80 3.30
C TYR A 106 -7.14 5.37 4.20
N LEU A 107 -7.04 5.98 5.38
CA LEU A 107 -5.98 5.67 6.34
C LEU A 107 -6.57 5.18 7.63
N ASN A 108 -6.07 4.06 8.13
CA ASN A 108 -6.37 3.55 9.47
C ASN A 108 -7.86 3.44 9.79
N GLY A 109 -8.65 3.08 8.79
CA GLY A 109 -10.10 2.93 8.98
C GLY A 109 -10.85 4.24 9.11
N GLU A 110 -10.23 5.37 8.78
CA GLU A 110 -10.91 6.66 8.81
C GLU A 110 -12.05 6.68 7.83
N GLN A 111 -13.11 7.39 8.16
CA GLN A 111 -14.30 7.44 7.31
C GLN A 111 -14.15 8.40 6.15
N GLN A 112 -13.23 9.36 6.25
CA GLN A 112 -13.00 10.33 5.20
C GLN A 112 -11.79 9.94 4.38
N PRO A 113 -11.86 9.96 3.05
CA PRO A 113 -10.70 9.66 2.24
C PRO A 113 -9.68 10.78 2.29
N LEU A 114 -8.44 10.42 1.99
CA LEU A 114 -7.40 11.41 1.78
C LEU A 114 -7.73 12.18 0.50
N GLY A 115 -7.80 13.48 0.58
CA GLY A 115 -8.12 14.28 -0.59
C GLY A 115 -7.01 14.22 -1.64
N ALA A 116 -7.40 14.28 -2.92
CA ALA A 116 -6.43 14.27 -4.00
C ALA A 116 -5.45 15.42 -3.82
N GLY A 117 -4.17 15.13 -3.95
CA GLY A 117 -3.12 16.12 -3.77
C GLY A 117 -2.72 16.37 -2.33
N HIS A 118 -3.43 15.79 -1.37
CA HIS A 118 -3.07 15.91 0.04
C HIS A 118 -2.12 14.80 0.42
N THR A 119 -1.28 15.05 1.42
CA THR A 119 -0.24 14.13 1.84
C THR A 119 -0.32 13.91 3.34
N ARG A 120 -0.15 12.66 3.76
CA ARG A 120 -0.14 12.29 5.19
C ARG A 120 1.13 11.54 5.51
N GLN A 121 1.67 11.77 6.69
CA GLN A 121 2.82 11.01 7.18
C GLN A 121 2.37 9.65 7.68
N LEU A 122 3.22 8.65 7.45
CA LEU A 122 2.96 7.29 7.88
C LEU A 122 3.99 6.84 8.89
N LYS A 123 3.58 5.98 9.80
CA LYS A 123 4.48 5.38 10.77
C LYS A 123 4.26 3.87 10.75
N GLY A 124 5.13 3.14 11.41
CA GLY A 124 5.00 1.69 11.48
C GLY A 124 3.65 1.30 12.04
N GLY A 125 2.98 0.35 11.40
CA GLY A 125 1.66 -0.10 11.78
C GLY A 125 0.53 0.64 11.10
N ASP A 126 0.79 1.74 10.40
CA ASP A 126 -0.28 2.46 9.71
C ASP A 126 -0.79 1.65 8.54
N GLN A 127 -2.08 1.78 8.27
CA GLN A 127 -2.76 1.06 7.20
C GLN A 127 -3.27 2.02 6.14
N VAL A 128 -3.04 1.65 4.88
CA VAL A 128 -3.52 2.41 3.73
C VAL A 128 -4.52 1.52 3.00
N HIS A 129 -5.75 2.01 2.82
CA HIS A 129 -6.82 1.24 2.20
C HIS A 129 -7.10 1.80 0.81
N VAL A 130 -7.08 0.94 -0.20
CA VAL A 130 -7.27 1.35 -1.59
C VAL A 130 -8.21 0.37 -2.29
N GLY A 131 -8.88 0.85 -3.34
CA GLY A 131 -9.74 0.00 -4.17
C GLY A 131 -10.94 -0.54 -3.45
N ALA A 132 -11.32 -1.76 -3.81
CA ALA A 132 -12.52 -2.37 -3.25
C ALA A 132 -12.26 -3.05 -1.90
N TRP A 133 -11.04 -3.56 -1.68
CA TRP A 133 -10.78 -4.34 -0.46
C TRP A 133 -9.32 -4.36 0.00
N THR A 134 -8.41 -3.68 -0.63
CA THR A 134 -6.99 -3.84 -0.34
C THR A 134 -6.55 -2.98 0.82
N THR A 135 -5.89 -3.59 1.79
CA THR A 135 -5.25 -2.89 2.90
C THR A 135 -3.75 -3.14 2.84
N ILE A 136 -2.98 -2.07 2.90
CA ILE A 136 -1.52 -2.11 2.87
C ILE A 136 -1.05 -1.65 4.23
N THR A 137 -0.45 -2.56 5.00
CA THR A 137 0.04 -2.25 6.35
C THR A 137 1.53 -2.02 6.28
N LEU A 138 1.98 -0.88 6.77
CA LEU A 138 3.40 -0.54 6.73
C LEU A 138 4.11 -1.03 7.97
N HIS A 139 5.32 -1.53 7.77
CA HIS A 139 6.16 -2.02 8.85
C HIS A 139 7.48 -1.26 8.82
N ALA A 140 7.77 -0.57 9.92
CA ALA A 140 9.04 0.13 10.05
C ALA A 140 10.16 -0.88 10.31
N PRO A 141 11.42 -0.51 10.00
CA PRO A 141 12.56 -1.40 10.25
C PRO A 141 12.71 -1.74 11.72
#